data_c8ba1a5be084f343fb5ad15a6f36fcc8
#
_entry.id   c8ba1a5be084f343fb5ad15a6f36fcc8
#
_cell.length_a   1.000
_cell.length_b   1.000
_cell.length_c   1.000
_cell.angle_alpha   90.00
_cell.angle_beta   90.00
_cell.angle_gamma   90.00
#
_symmetry.space_group_name_H-M   'P 1'
#
loop_
_entity.id
_entity.type
_entity.pdbx_description
1 polymer ?
#
loop_
_entity_poly.entity_id
_entity_poly.type
_entity_poly.pdbx_seq_one_letter_code
_entity_poly.pdbx_strand_id
1 'polypeptide(L)'
;MVEMVKWVKDVTHGEMPVIAGNVATGDAFVRLAEAGVNAVRVGIGGGSICKTRIMTGIGVPTLASVVDCYHARLSNTLYSNVSIIADGGIRYPADLVKSLAAGADAIIAGRIFAATLDAPGEISMINGGKVKVYRGMASKEVQEDRRGGLRPGTCAEGVSTYIPLKGKARYVIDEFCGGLRSAMTYVNARNLSGLRENSKFIRITPSALDESHAFGTKQ
;
A
#
# COMPACT_ATOMS: atom_id res chain seq x y z
N MET A 1 -0.50 20.40 2.04
CA MET A 1 -1.44 19.28 2.35
C MET A 1 -2.23 19.58 3.61
N VAL A 2 -1.61 19.86 4.74
CA VAL A 2 -2.28 20.22 6.02
C VAL A 2 -3.32 21.32 5.82
N GLU A 3 -2.92 22.46 5.24
CA GLU A 3 -3.84 23.60 5.00
C GLU A 3 -5.03 23.24 4.08
N MET A 4 -4.81 22.36 3.09
CA MET A 4 -5.90 21.88 2.23
C MET A 4 -6.89 21.01 3.01
N VAL A 5 -6.40 20.16 3.91
CA VAL A 5 -7.28 19.35 4.77
C VAL A 5 -8.14 20.25 5.66
N LYS A 6 -7.52 21.21 6.34
CA LYS A 6 -8.23 22.19 7.16
C LYS A 6 -9.29 22.93 6.36
N TRP A 7 -8.93 23.45 5.19
CA TRP A 7 -9.86 24.15 4.32
C TRP A 7 -11.05 23.28 3.93
N VAL A 8 -10.82 21.99 3.52
CA VAL A 8 -11.93 21.07 3.20
C VAL A 8 -12.82 20.86 4.42
N LYS A 9 -12.24 20.67 5.61
CA LYS A 9 -13.02 20.52 6.85
C LYS A 9 -13.83 21.75 7.18
N ASP A 10 -13.27 22.93 6.99
CA ASP A 10 -13.98 24.20 7.24
C ASP A 10 -15.17 24.39 6.29
N VAL A 11 -14.96 24.25 4.97
CA VAL A 11 -16.04 24.47 3.98
C VAL A 11 -17.11 23.39 4.00
N THR A 12 -16.82 22.22 4.55
CA THR A 12 -17.79 21.13 4.71
C THR A 12 -18.31 20.99 6.14
N HIS A 13 -17.99 21.95 7.02
CA HIS A 13 -18.34 21.90 8.45
C HIS A 13 -17.97 20.58 9.13
N GLY A 14 -16.86 19.97 8.70
CA GLY A 14 -16.38 18.69 9.21
C GLY A 14 -17.11 17.44 8.71
N GLU A 15 -18.21 17.59 7.97
CA GLU A 15 -19.05 16.46 7.53
C GLU A 15 -18.37 15.54 6.51
N MET A 16 -17.52 16.11 5.63
CA MET A 16 -16.85 15.29 4.60
C MET A 16 -15.71 14.47 5.18
N PRO A 17 -15.71 13.14 5.00
CA PRO A 17 -14.56 12.31 5.34
C PRO A 17 -13.36 12.64 4.44
N VAL A 18 -12.19 12.83 5.05
CA VAL A 18 -10.95 13.15 4.33
C VAL A 18 -9.90 12.07 4.57
N ILE A 19 -9.38 11.53 3.49
CA ILE A 19 -8.17 10.69 3.48
C ILE A 19 -7.04 11.51 2.89
N ALA A 20 -5.94 11.69 3.62
CA ALA A 20 -4.78 12.43 3.14
C ALA A 20 -3.51 11.58 3.18
N GLY A 21 -2.49 11.98 2.46
CA GLY A 21 -1.20 11.29 2.34
C GLY A 21 -0.57 11.49 0.95
N ASN A 22 0.55 10.84 0.65
CA ASN A 22 1.17 9.79 1.47
C ASN A 22 2.16 10.37 2.47
N VAL A 23 2.25 9.74 3.63
CA VAL A 23 3.28 10.01 4.63
C VAL A 23 4.14 8.76 4.87
N ALA A 24 5.30 8.93 5.50
CA ALA A 24 6.21 7.83 5.83
C ALA A 24 6.64 7.81 7.30
N THR A 25 6.26 8.81 8.09
CA THR A 25 6.70 8.99 9.48
C THR A 25 5.53 9.29 10.42
N GLY A 26 5.71 8.94 11.70
CA GLY A 26 4.76 9.25 12.77
C GLY A 26 4.50 10.75 12.93
N ASP A 27 5.53 11.58 12.83
CA ASP A 27 5.37 13.05 12.90
C ASP A 27 4.46 13.58 11.78
N ALA A 28 4.62 13.07 10.56
CA ALA A 28 3.77 13.47 9.45
C ALA A 28 2.33 12.96 9.61
N PHE A 29 2.15 11.77 10.21
CA PHE A 29 0.83 11.26 10.59
C PHE A 29 0.15 12.20 11.59
N VAL A 30 0.86 12.59 12.67
CA VAL A 30 0.33 13.51 13.70
C VAL A 30 -0.15 14.82 13.08
N ARG A 31 0.67 15.45 12.23
CA ARG A 31 0.29 16.71 11.55
C ARG A 31 -0.99 16.60 10.73
N LEU A 32 -1.24 15.46 10.10
CA LEU A 32 -2.47 15.23 9.36
C LEU A 32 -3.65 14.90 10.28
N ALA A 33 -3.41 14.15 11.35
CA ALA A 33 -4.42 13.85 12.36
C ALA A 33 -4.93 15.14 13.03
N GLU A 34 -4.02 16.05 13.42
CA GLU A 34 -4.34 17.37 13.96
C GLU A 34 -5.08 18.28 12.97
N ALA A 35 -4.88 18.08 11.66
CA ALA A 35 -5.64 18.79 10.64
C ALA A 35 -7.08 18.25 10.46
N GLY A 36 -7.44 17.15 11.14
CA GLY A 36 -8.80 16.61 11.15
C GLY A 36 -9.09 15.55 10.08
N VAL A 37 -8.07 14.85 9.56
CA VAL A 37 -8.31 13.74 8.62
C VAL A 37 -9.00 12.57 9.30
N ASN A 38 -9.76 11.79 8.54
CA ASN A 38 -10.36 10.54 9.01
C ASN A 38 -9.42 9.35 8.80
N ALA A 39 -8.54 9.43 7.79
CA ALA A 39 -7.53 8.41 7.56
C ALA A 39 -6.26 9.00 6.93
N VAL A 40 -5.13 8.37 7.21
CA VAL A 40 -3.84 8.70 6.63
C VAL A 40 -3.34 7.55 5.76
N ARG A 41 -3.00 7.86 4.51
CA ARG A 41 -2.36 6.93 3.58
C ARG A 41 -0.85 6.94 3.82
N VAL A 42 -0.32 5.77 4.19
CA VAL A 42 1.05 5.59 4.69
C VAL A 42 1.87 4.75 3.72
N GLY A 43 2.98 5.27 3.26
CA GLY A 43 3.93 4.58 2.38
C GLY A 43 4.45 5.46 1.25
N ILE A 44 5.77 5.55 1.12
CA ILE A 44 6.47 6.28 0.06
C ILE A 44 7.45 5.34 -0.64
N GLY A 45 7.31 5.20 -1.96
CA GLY A 45 8.21 4.43 -2.79
C GLY A 45 8.01 2.91 -2.74
N GLY A 46 6.94 2.40 -2.08
CA GLY A 46 6.65 0.96 -1.94
C GLY A 46 5.95 0.33 -3.14
N GLY A 47 5.44 1.12 -4.08
CA GLY A 47 4.72 0.62 -5.26
C GLY A 47 5.61 -0.19 -6.20
N SER A 48 5.04 -1.24 -6.84
CA SER A 48 5.79 -2.17 -7.71
C SER A 48 6.34 -1.54 -9.00
N ILE A 49 5.84 -0.35 -9.36
CA ILE A 49 6.25 0.44 -10.53
C ILE A 49 6.74 1.84 -10.11
N CYS A 50 7.03 2.02 -8.81
CA CYS A 50 7.54 3.27 -8.26
C CYS A 50 9.07 3.28 -8.30
N LYS A 51 9.64 4.35 -8.82
CA LYS A 51 11.08 4.63 -8.84
C LYS A 51 11.51 5.75 -7.88
N THR A 52 10.61 6.31 -7.11
CA THR A 52 10.91 7.45 -6.23
C THR A 52 12.16 7.24 -5.39
N ARG A 53 12.32 6.06 -4.77
CA ARG A 53 13.50 5.76 -3.94
C ARG A 53 14.81 5.76 -4.71
N ILE A 54 14.80 5.31 -5.97
CA ILE A 54 16.00 5.28 -6.82
C ILE A 54 16.30 6.66 -7.41
N MET A 55 15.25 7.41 -7.76
CA MET A 55 15.41 8.72 -8.42
C MET A 55 15.73 9.84 -7.43
N THR A 56 15.22 9.76 -6.20
CA THR A 56 15.32 10.84 -5.21
C THR A 56 16.11 10.47 -3.95
N GLY A 57 16.36 9.18 -3.72
CA GLY A 57 16.91 8.68 -2.46
C GLY A 57 15.91 8.71 -1.28
N ILE A 58 14.66 9.16 -1.52
CA ILE A 58 13.64 9.33 -0.48
C ILE A 58 12.68 8.15 -0.48
N GLY A 59 12.40 7.63 0.71
CA GLY A 59 11.43 6.57 0.94
C GLY A 59 11.75 5.75 2.18
N VAL A 60 10.72 5.11 2.72
CA VAL A 60 10.82 4.22 3.88
C VAL A 60 10.11 2.91 3.54
N PRO A 61 10.61 1.74 3.98
CA PRO A 61 9.87 0.48 3.86
C PRO A 61 8.45 0.63 4.44
N THR A 62 7.43 0.25 3.68
CA THR A 62 6.02 0.52 4.04
C THR A 62 5.67 -0.03 5.42
N LEU A 63 6.13 -1.24 5.76
CA LEU A 63 5.90 -1.83 7.07
C LEU A 63 6.49 -0.97 8.21
N ALA A 64 7.70 -0.46 8.04
CA ALA A 64 8.33 0.42 9.02
C ALA A 64 7.55 1.74 9.20
N SER A 65 7.08 2.33 8.09
CA SER A 65 6.22 3.52 8.14
C SER A 65 4.90 3.26 8.87
N VAL A 66 4.28 2.09 8.65
CA VAL A 66 3.05 1.70 9.35
C VAL A 66 3.28 1.58 10.85
N VAL A 67 4.35 0.91 11.26
CA VAL A 67 4.72 0.77 12.69
C VAL A 67 4.93 2.14 13.33
N ASP A 68 5.67 3.03 12.68
CA ASP A 68 5.96 4.37 13.20
C ASP A 68 4.67 5.22 13.34
N CYS A 69 3.82 5.23 12.31
CA CYS A 69 2.52 5.89 12.37
C CYS A 69 1.58 5.27 13.42
N TYR A 70 1.64 3.95 13.61
CA TYR A 70 0.83 3.28 14.63
C TYR A 70 1.27 3.67 16.04
N HIS A 71 2.57 3.72 16.31
CA HIS A 71 3.09 4.21 17.58
C HIS A 71 2.69 5.68 17.83
N ALA A 72 2.79 6.53 16.81
CA ALA A 72 2.33 7.91 16.89
C ALA A 72 0.82 8.01 17.19
N ARG A 73 -0.01 7.12 16.58
CA ARG A 73 -1.45 7.04 16.89
C ARG A 73 -1.71 6.69 18.35
N LEU A 74 -0.93 5.77 18.91
CA LEU A 74 -1.08 5.34 20.31
C LEU A 74 -0.59 6.37 21.33
N SER A 75 0.24 7.33 20.92
CA SER A 75 0.79 8.34 21.82
C SER A 75 -0.24 9.36 22.34
N ASN A 76 -1.40 9.47 21.64
CA ASN A 76 -2.46 10.40 22.04
C ASN A 76 -3.84 9.82 21.65
N THR A 77 -4.74 9.78 22.64
CA THR A 77 -6.12 9.28 22.46
C THR A 77 -6.91 10.07 21.42
N LEU A 78 -6.57 11.33 21.17
CA LEU A 78 -7.20 12.15 20.12
C LEU A 78 -7.00 11.59 18.72
N TYR A 79 -5.94 10.78 18.50
CA TYR A 79 -5.65 10.17 17.20
C TYR A 79 -6.23 8.76 17.03
N SER A 80 -6.86 8.21 18.08
CA SER A 80 -7.37 6.84 18.10
C SER A 80 -8.35 6.52 16.97
N ASN A 81 -9.12 7.51 16.53
CA ASN A 81 -10.10 7.41 15.46
C ASN A 81 -9.54 7.67 14.06
N VAL A 82 -8.25 8.00 13.93
CA VAL A 82 -7.61 8.24 12.62
C VAL A 82 -7.09 6.92 12.07
N SER A 83 -7.69 6.43 10.98
CA SER A 83 -7.31 5.17 10.35
C SER A 83 -5.97 5.27 9.63
N ILE A 84 -5.21 4.19 9.65
CA ILE A 84 -3.94 4.02 8.92
C ILE A 84 -4.19 3.10 7.72
N ILE A 85 -3.91 3.60 6.52
CA ILE A 85 -4.05 2.85 5.27
C ILE A 85 -2.64 2.57 4.71
N ALA A 86 -2.18 1.32 4.79
CA ALA A 86 -0.88 0.92 4.26
C ALA A 86 -0.89 0.90 2.72
N ASP A 87 0.02 1.64 2.09
CA ASP A 87 0.09 1.79 0.65
C ASP A 87 1.44 1.35 0.06
N GLY A 88 1.36 0.39 -0.84
CA GLY A 88 2.50 -0.16 -1.57
C GLY A 88 3.14 -1.37 -0.91
N GLY A 89 3.77 -2.21 -1.75
CA GLY A 89 4.45 -3.41 -1.30
C GLY A 89 3.56 -4.64 -1.12
N ILE A 90 2.27 -4.55 -1.40
CA ILE A 90 1.33 -5.66 -1.25
C ILE A 90 1.38 -6.56 -2.49
N ARG A 91 1.89 -7.78 -2.32
CA ARG A 91 2.09 -8.79 -3.38
C ARG A 91 1.41 -10.11 -3.05
N TYR A 92 1.45 -10.49 -1.78
CA TYR A 92 0.96 -11.76 -1.24
C TYR A 92 0.03 -11.52 -0.06
N PRO A 93 -0.82 -12.49 0.32
CA PRO A 93 -1.63 -12.42 1.54
C PRO A 93 -0.82 -12.08 2.80
N ALA A 94 0.41 -12.59 2.90
CA ALA A 94 1.31 -12.28 4.01
C ALA A 94 1.64 -10.78 4.16
N ASP A 95 1.66 -10.02 3.04
CA ASP A 95 1.90 -8.57 3.10
C ASP A 95 0.70 -7.82 3.70
N LEU A 96 -0.54 -8.26 3.38
CA LEU A 96 -1.76 -7.79 4.05
C LEU A 96 -1.71 -8.08 5.54
N VAL A 97 -1.46 -9.35 5.91
CA VAL A 97 -1.43 -9.79 7.32
C VAL A 97 -0.42 -8.99 8.12
N LYS A 98 0.81 -8.85 7.61
CA LYS A 98 1.85 -8.06 8.27
C LYS A 98 1.47 -6.59 8.44
N SER A 99 0.86 -5.99 7.42
CA SER A 99 0.43 -4.59 7.49
C SER A 99 -0.65 -4.39 8.55
N LEU A 100 -1.65 -5.27 8.61
CA LEU A 100 -2.73 -5.21 9.61
C LEU A 100 -2.21 -5.49 11.03
N ALA A 101 -1.33 -6.48 11.20
CA ALA A 101 -0.70 -6.80 12.47
C ALA A 101 0.21 -5.65 12.96
N ALA A 102 0.84 -4.91 12.06
CA ALA A 102 1.67 -3.75 12.37
C ALA A 102 0.87 -2.48 12.75
N GLY A 103 -0.45 -2.50 12.64
CA GLY A 103 -1.31 -1.39 13.04
C GLY A 103 -2.07 -0.68 11.92
N ALA A 104 -1.96 -1.12 10.67
CA ALA A 104 -2.84 -0.63 9.61
C ALA A 104 -4.28 -1.11 9.83
N ASP A 105 -5.24 -0.31 9.39
CA ASP A 105 -6.67 -0.64 9.40
C ASP A 105 -7.14 -1.12 8.03
N ALA A 106 -6.45 -0.70 6.97
CA ALA A 106 -6.68 -1.10 5.59
C ALA A 106 -5.39 -1.09 4.78
N ILE A 107 -5.45 -1.64 3.55
CA ILE A 107 -4.36 -1.61 2.59
C ILE A 107 -4.81 -1.02 1.25
N ILE A 108 -3.85 -0.49 0.49
CA ILE A 108 -4.01 -0.18 -0.93
C ILE A 108 -3.10 -1.12 -1.73
N ALA A 109 -3.69 -1.84 -2.67
CA ALA A 109 -2.98 -2.75 -3.54
C ALA A 109 -3.28 -2.42 -5.01
N GLY A 110 -2.25 -2.06 -5.76
CA GLY A 110 -2.37 -1.68 -7.17
C GLY A 110 -2.21 -2.87 -8.11
N ARG A 111 -1.00 -3.42 -8.17
CA ARG A 111 -0.62 -4.43 -9.16
C ARG A 111 -1.50 -5.68 -9.18
N ILE A 112 -1.85 -6.20 -8.01
CA ILE A 112 -2.62 -7.44 -7.91
C ILE A 112 -4.03 -7.30 -8.47
N PHE A 113 -4.65 -6.12 -8.32
CA PHE A 113 -5.97 -5.83 -8.89
C PHE A 113 -5.87 -5.36 -10.34
N ALA A 114 -4.86 -4.57 -10.71
CA ALA A 114 -4.63 -4.18 -12.10
C ALA A 114 -4.46 -5.38 -13.04
N ALA A 115 -3.95 -6.49 -12.52
CA ALA A 115 -3.79 -7.74 -13.26
C ALA A 115 -5.11 -8.53 -13.46
N THR A 116 -6.22 -8.10 -12.87
CA THR A 116 -7.49 -8.86 -12.94
C THR A 116 -8.30 -8.54 -14.21
N LEU A 117 -9.24 -9.41 -14.52
CA LEU A 117 -10.19 -9.20 -15.62
C LEU A 117 -11.09 -7.98 -15.39
N ASP A 118 -11.42 -7.72 -14.12
CA ASP A 118 -12.34 -6.64 -13.73
C ASP A 118 -11.68 -5.24 -13.79
N ALA A 119 -10.35 -5.16 -13.77
CA ALA A 119 -9.64 -3.90 -13.94
C ALA A 119 -9.71 -3.44 -15.41
N PRO A 120 -9.82 -2.13 -15.69
CA PRO A 120 -9.79 -1.61 -17.05
C PRO A 120 -8.45 -1.89 -17.75
N GLY A 121 -8.43 -1.75 -19.09
CA GLY A 121 -7.25 -1.93 -19.92
C GLY A 121 -7.34 -3.17 -20.79
N GLU A 122 -6.71 -3.09 -21.96
CA GLU A 122 -6.70 -4.15 -22.96
C GLU A 122 -5.84 -5.34 -22.52
N ILE A 123 -6.26 -6.51 -22.98
CA ILE A 123 -5.51 -7.76 -22.81
C ILE A 123 -4.72 -8.02 -24.08
N SER A 124 -3.41 -8.17 -23.95
CA SER A 124 -2.49 -8.48 -25.03
C SER A 124 -1.89 -9.87 -24.83
N MET A 125 -1.33 -10.42 -25.92
CA MET A 125 -0.58 -11.68 -25.90
C MET A 125 0.91 -11.39 -26.02
N ILE A 126 1.71 -11.83 -25.05
CA ILE A 126 3.18 -11.75 -25.10
C ILE A 126 3.76 -13.11 -24.72
N ASN A 127 4.62 -13.65 -25.56
CA ASN A 127 5.26 -14.96 -25.34
C ASN A 127 4.27 -16.09 -24.98
N GLY A 128 3.10 -16.12 -25.62
CA GLY A 128 2.06 -17.12 -25.36
C GLY A 128 1.22 -16.88 -24.10
N GLY A 129 1.50 -15.83 -23.33
CA GLY A 129 0.77 -15.48 -22.10
C GLY A 129 -0.10 -14.23 -22.27
N LYS A 130 -1.28 -14.25 -21.64
CA LYS A 130 -2.13 -13.05 -21.56
C LYS A 130 -1.57 -12.06 -20.54
N VAL A 131 -1.45 -10.80 -20.94
CA VAL A 131 -0.91 -9.72 -20.11
C VAL A 131 -1.76 -8.46 -20.21
N LYS A 132 -1.61 -7.58 -19.25
CA LYS A 132 -2.14 -6.20 -19.27
C LYS A 132 -1.02 -5.19 -19.09
N VAL A 133 -1.15 -4.02 -19.68
CA VAL A 133 -0.26 -2.89 -19.42
C VAL A 133 -0.58 -2.31 -18.03
N TYR A 134 0.45 -2.15 -17.21
CA TYR A 134 0.36 -1.50 -15.91
C TYR A 134 1.31 -0.31 -15.85
N ARG A 135 0.75 0.89 -15.68
CA ARG A 135 1.48 2.16 -15.81
C ARG A 135 1.46 2.94 -14.50
N GLY A 136 2.63 3.42 -14.07
CA GLY A 136 2.74 4.35 -12.96
C GLY A 136 2.26 5.74 -13.35
N MET A 137 1.52 6.43 -12.49
CA MET A 137 1.06 7.80 -12.74
C MET A 137 2.22 8.79 -12.97
N ALA A 138 3.39 8.52 -12.40
CA ALA A 138 4.61 9.29 -12.58
C ALA A 138 5.55 8.68 -13.65
N SER A 139 5.07 7.76 -14.50
CA SER A 139 5.84 7.25 -15.64
C SER A 139 5.87 8.27 -16.78
N LYS A 140 6.90 8.15 -17.63
CA LYS A 140 7.07 9.04 -18.78
C LYS A 140 5.87 8.97 -19.72
N GLU A 141 5.40 7.76 -20.02
CA GLU A 141 4.28 7.52 -20.93
C GLU A 141 2.97 8.16 -20.44
N VAL A 142 2.68 8.06 -19.13
CA VAL A 142 1.49 8.71 -18.57
C VAL A 142 1.62 10.23 -18.55
N GLN A 143 2.83 10.75 -18.33
CA GLN A 143 3.05 12.20 -18.40
C GLN A 143 2.92 12.72 -19.85
N GLU A 144 3.37 11.96 -20.84
CA GLU A 144 3.19 12.26 -22.27
C GLU A 144 1.71 12.28 -22.64
N ASP A 145 0.96 11.23 -22.28
CA ASP A 145 -0.47 11.11 -22.58
C ASP A 145 -1.33 12.24 -21.96
N ARG A 146 -0.99 12.65 -20.74
CA ARG A 146 -1.83 13.59 -19.96
C ARG A 146 -1.40 15.04 -20.00
N ARG A 147 -0.13 15.31 -20.23
CA ARG A 147 0.48 16.66 -20.08
C ARG A 147 1.39 17.04 -21.23
N GLY A 148 1.47 16.23 -22.28
CA GLY A 148 2.38 16.48 -23.41
C GLY A 148 3.85 16.25 -23.07
N GLY A 149 4.17 15.56 -21.97
CA GLY A 149 5.52 15.22 -21.58
C GLY A 149 5.89 15.59 -20.15
N LEU A 150 7.14 15.30 -19.81
CA LEU A 150 7.73 15.70 -18.54
C LEU A 150 8.04 17.22 -18.57
N ARG A 151 7.74 17.90 -17.49
CA ARG A 151 8.16 19.31 -17.33
C ARG A 151 9.69 19.39 -17.30
N PRO A 152 10.29 20.42 -17.91
CA PRO A 152 11.73 20.65 -17.79
C PRO A 152 12.18 20.65 -16.32
N GLY A 153 13.31 20.00 -16.03
CA GLY A 153 13.86 19.90 -14.68
C GLY A 153 13.19 18.86 -13.78
N THR A 154 12.26 18.03 -14.32
CA THR A 154 11.66 16.90 -13.56
C THR A 154 12.13 15.56 -14.11
N CYS A 155 12.00 14.51 -13.31
CA CYS A 155 12.30 13.13 -13.70
C CYS A 155 11.06 12.24 -13.57
N ALA A 156 11.04 11.13 -14.35
CA ALA A 156 10.01 10.11 -14.18
C ALA A 156 10.30 9.25 -12.96
N GLU A 157 9.37 9.24 -12.01
CA GLU A 157 9.44 8.43 -10.79
C GLU A 157 8.62 7.14 -10.87
N GLY A 158 8.15 6.77 -12.05
CA GLY A 158 7.41 5.55 -12.32
C GLY A 158 7.83 4.90 -13.63
N VAL A 159 7.39 3.65 -13.81
CA VAL A 159 7.56 2.89 -15.04
C VAL A 159 6.24 2.32 -15.53
N SER A 160 6.20 1.99 -16.82
CA SER A 160 5.18 1.14 -17.42
C SER A 160 5.73 -0.26 -17.61
N THR A 161 4.90 -1.28 -17.41
CA THR A 161 5.30 -2.68 -17.57
C THR A 161 4.11 -3.53 -17.96
N TYR A 162 4.38 -4.71 -18.50
CA TYR A 162 3.37 -5.74 -18.67
C TYR A 162 3.29 -6.63 -17.44
N ILE A 163 2.07 -6.95 -17.03
CA ILE A 163 1.80 -7.85 -15.92
C ILE A 163 0.95 -9.03 -16.39
N PRO A 164 1.27 -10.27 -15.97
CA PRO A 164 0.46 -11.44 -16.29
C PRO A 164 -0.98 -11.25 -15.85
N LEU A 165 -1.93 -11.60 -16.73
CA LEU A 165 -3.34 -11.55 -16.42
C LEU A 165 -3.66 -12.57 -15.32
N LYS A 166 -4.34 -12.10 -14.29
CA LYS A 166 -4.98 -12.92 -13.26
C LYS A 166 -6.47 -13.11 -13.62
N GLY A 167 -7.13 -14.03 -12.96
CA GLY A 167 -8.56 -14.22 -13.09
C GLY A 167 -9.38 -13.03 -12.59
N LYS A 168 -10.59 -13.27 -12.12
CA LYS A 168 -11.46 -12.24 -11.55
C LYS A 168 -10.88 -11.71 -10.22
N ALA A 169 -11.14 -10.43 -9.95
CA ALA A 169 -10.73 -9.78 -8.69
C ALA A 169 -11.22 -10.53 -7.45
N ARG A 170 -12.39 -11.15 -7.53
CA ARG A 170 -12.94 -11.98 -6.46
C ARG A 170 -11.97 -13.08 -6.01
N TYR A 171 -11.30 -13.77 -6.92
CA TYR A 171 -10.35 -14.84 -6.55
C TYR A 171 -9.14 -14.29 -5.80
N VAL A 172 -8.67 -13.10 -6.18
CA VAL A 172 -7.60 -12.40 -5.45
C VAL A 172 -8.07 -12.05 -4.03
N ILE A 173 -9.28 -11.53 -3.88
CA ILE A 173 -9.85 -11.18 -2.57
C ILE A 173 -10.02 -12.43 -1.72
N ASP A 174 -10.55 -13.51 -2.27
CA ASP A 174 -10.76 -14.78 -1.57
C ASP A 174 -9.42 -15.36 -1.07
N GLU A 175 -8.35 -15.31 -1.89
CA GLU A 175 -7.00 -15.73 -1.53
C GLU A 175 -6.44 -14.90 -0.37
N PHE A 176 -6.56 -13.57 -0.44
CA PHE A 176 -6.07 -12.66 0.59
C PHE A 176 -6.85 -12.82 1.90
N CYS A 177 -8.17 -12.95 1.83
CA CYS A 177 -9.00 -13.24 2.99
C CYS A 177 -8.69 -14.61 3.59
N GLY A 178 -8.41 -15.62 2.77
CA GLY A 178 -7.99 -16.94 3.19
C GLY A 178 -6.69 -16.88 3.99
N GLY A 179 -5.66 -16.20 3.45
CA GLY A 179 -4.40 -16.00 4.14
C GLY A 179 -4.53 -15.26 5.47
N LEU A 180 -5.39 -14.22 5.51
CA LEU A 180 -5.67 -13.50 6.76
C LEU A 180 -6.34 -14.42 7.81
N ARG A 181 -7.36 -15.19 7.43
CA ARG A 181 -8.03 -16.13 8.35
C ARG A 181 -7.04 -17.16 8.90
N SER A 182 -6.20 -17.74 8.05
CA SER A 182 -5.18 -18.69 8.49
C SER A 182 -4.20 -18.05 9.47
N ALA A 183 -3.70 -16.87 9.18
CA ALA A 183 -2.79 -16.15 10.08
C ALA A 183 -3.46 -15.85 11.44
N MET A 184 -4.72 -15.40 11.44
CA MET A 184 -5.47 -15.15 12.66
C MET A 184 -5.64 -16.44 13.49
N THR A 185 -5.81 -17.57 12.84
CA THR A 185 -5.88 -18.88 13.52
C THR A 185 -4.54 -19.19 14.21
N TYR A 186 -3.42 -19.01 13.53
CA TYR A 186 -2.09 -19.29 14.09
C TYR A 186 -1.76 -18.44 15.32
N VAL A 187 -2.23 -17.19 15.37
CA VAL A 187 -1.98 -16.29 16.51
C VAL A 187 -3.17 -16.25 17.50
N ASN A 188 -4.15 -17.15 17.35
CA ASN A 188 -5.35 -17.21 18.18
C ASN A 188 -6.10 -15.86 18.26
N ALA A 189 -6.25 -15.18 17.12
CA ALA A 189 -6.96 -13.91 17.02
C ALA A 189 -8.36 -14.10 16.42
N ARG A 190 -9.36 -13.43 16.99
CA ARG A 190 -10.74 -13.45 16.50
C ARG A 190 -11.14 -12.18 15.74
N ASN A 191 -10.33 -11.13 15.86
CA ASN A 191 -10.52 -9.84 15.23
C ASN A 191 -9.15 -9.17 14.97
N LEU A 192 -9.13 -8.00 14.33
CA LEU A 192 -7.89 -7.30 14.02
C LEU A 192 -7.15 -6.77 15.25
N SER A 193 -7.86 -6.45 16.35
CA SER A 193 -7.19 -6.08 17.61
C SER A 193 -6.39 -7.26 18.14
N GLY A 194 -7.01 -8.43 18.25
CA GLY A 194 -6.32 -9.66 18.65
C GLY A 194 -5.17 -10.04 17.72
N LEU A 195 -5.29 -9.80 16.40
CA LEU A 195 -4.19 -10.00 15.47
C LEU A 195 -2.99 -9.10 15.84
N ARG A 196 -3.22 -7.82 16.13
CA ARG A 196 -2.17 -6.88 16.54
C ARG A 196 -1.54 -7.26 17.88
N GLU A 197 -2.36 -7.58 18.85
CA GLU A 197 -1.93 -7.90 20.23
C GLU A 197 -1.13 -9.20 20.32
N ASN A 198 -1.55 -10.23 19.57
CA ASN A 198 -0.96 -11.55 19.65
C ASN A 198 0.22 -11.75 18.68
N SER A 199 0.37 -10.89 17.66
CA SER A 199 1.43 -11.00 16.67
C SER A 199 2.77 -10.51 17.22
N LYS A 200 3.83 -11.26 16.90
CA LYS A 200 5.21 -10.85 17.17
C LYS A 200 6.01 -10.81 15.89
N PHE A 201 6.69 -9.70 15.64
CA PHE A 201 7.59 -9.55 14.51
C PHE A 201 9.01 -9.94 14.91
N ILE A 202 9.66 -10.72 14.04
CA ILE A 202 11.08 -11.00 14.14
C ILE A 202 11.80 -10.47 12.90
N ARG A 203 13.04 -10.04 13.06
CA ARG A 203 13.90 -9.71 11.93
C ARG A 203 14.49 -11.00 11.38
N ILE A 204 14.40 -11.21 10.09
CA ILE A 204 14.96 -12.38 9.39
C ILE A 204 16.08 -11.95 8.45
N THR A 205 16.98 -12.89 8.14
CA THR A 205 18.01 -12.74 7.10
C THR A 205 17.46 -13.10 5.72
N PRO A 206 18.16 -12.75 4.62
CA PRO A 206 17.80 -13.24 3.29
C PRO A 206 17.73 -14.78 3.22
N SER A 207 18.66 -15.50 3.86
CA SER A 207 18.64 -16.97 3.90
C SER A 207 17.39 -17.53 4.58
N ALA A 208 16.93 -16.91 5.68
CA ALA A 208 15.68 -17.32 6.33
C ALA A 208 14.45 -16.97 5.47
N LEU A 209 14.54 -15.96 4.62
CA LEU A 209 13.50 -15.67 3.63
C LEU A 209 13.46 -16.75 2.56
N ASP A 210 14.61 -17.22 2.07
CA ASP A 210 14.70 -18.31 1.09
C ASP A 210 14.12 -19.62 1.66
N GLU A 211 14.38 -19.92 2.93
CA GLU A 211 13.78 -21.07 3.63
C GLU A 211 12.23 -21.00 3.67
N SER A 212 11.67 -19.80 3.62
CA SER A 212 10.21 -19.60 3.62
C SER A 212 9.53 -19.97 2.29
N HIS A 213 10.30 -20.27 1.25
CA HIS A 213 9.76 -20.73 -0.04
C HIS A 213 9.59 -22.25 -0.06
N ALA A 214 8.50 -22.71 -0.70
CA ALA A 214 8.26 -24.14 -0.89
C ALA A 214 9.30 -24.75 -1.84
N PHE A 215 10.03 -25.75 -1.38
CA PHE A 215 11.15 -26.37 -2.13
C PHE A 215 10.70 -27.28 -3.29
N GLY A 216 9.43 -27.64 -3.38
CA GLY A 216 8.91 -28.58 -4.40
C GLY A 216 8.36 -27.93 -5.67
N THR A 217 8.31 -26.61 -5.77
CA THR A 217 7.76 -25.90 -6.91
C THR A 217 8.87 -25.19 -7.70
N LYS A 218 9.04 -25.57 -8.99
CA LYS A 218 9.79 -24.70 -9.91
C LYS A 218 8.98 -23.43 -10.10
N GLN A 219 9.50 -22.30 -9.65
CA GLN A 219 8.95 -20.97 -9.93
C GLN A 219 9.24 -20.57 -11.38
#